data_0c3262be16f9a4300e6fb99b59b88aa6
#
_entry.id   0c3262be16f9a4300e6fb99b59b88aa6
#
_cell.length_a   1.000
_cell.length_b   1.000
_cell.length_c   1.000
_cell.angle_alpha   90.00
_cell.angle_beta   90.00
_cell.angle_gamma   90.00
#
_symmetry.space_group_name_H-M   'P 1'
#
loop_
_entity.id
_entity.type
_entity.pdbx_description
1 polymer ?
#
loop_
_entity_poly.entity_id
_entity_poly.type
_entity_poly.pdbx_seq_one_letter_code
_entity_poly.pdbx_strand_id
1 'polypeptide(L)'
;NADSCGNRHVYKAFRFSRGLLGNYFRFLTSHEFRMLKKVEHLDFTPDQASRPSDRSPTIHYRLIEGRPVKDITAGNALPDNFFSQLFSDVKTLHQHGVAHMDLGNSGNILVSGSGGAPAIIDFGSAIPLSWLPSSVQSWACRKDILGVLKLWHRFDSESMPLFLQHYYQSHYRKNIYTPKRFLKALRRWVTGDAGSGDLSGLATVISVFFGLLVLVSFT
;
A
#
# COMPACT_ATOMS: atom_id res chain seq x y z
N ASN A 1 -22.20 -3.24 6.25
CA ASN A 1 -23.09 -3.80 7.26
C ASN A 1 -22.49 -3.53 8.64
N ALA A 2 -23.32 -3.22 9.63
CA ALA A 2 -22.91 -3.10 11.03
C ALA A 2 -23.07 -4.46 11.72
N ASP A 3 -22.16 -4.78 12.65
CA ASP A 3 -22.28 -5.94 13.53
C ASP A 3 -23.25 -5.68 14.70
N SER A 4 -23.45 -6.68 15.58
CA SER A 4 -24.30 -6.56 16.78
C SER A 4 -23.81 -5.49 17.78
N CYS A 5 -22.56 -5.02 17.65
CA CYS A 5 -21.96 -3.96 18.47
C CYS A 5 -21.97 -2.59 17.76
N GLY A 6 -22.59 -2.48 16.58
CA GLY A 6 -22.65 -1.24 15.82
C GLY A 6 -21.40 -0.92 14.98
N ASN A 7 -20.36 -1.77 14.99
CA ASN A 7 -19.16 -1.57 14.18
C ASN A 7 -19.45 -1.81 12.70
N ARG A 8 -18.99 -0.91 11.84
CA ARG A 8 -19.11 -1.09 10.39
C ARG A 8 -17.95 -1.89 9.84
N HIS A 9 -18.23 -2.80 8.91
CA HIS A 9 -17.25 -3.66 8.27
C HIS A 9 -17.10 -3.36 6.79
N VAL A 10 -15.87 -3.42 6.30
CA VAL A 10 -15.53 -3.41 4.88
C VAL A 10 -15.60 -4.84 4.35
N TYR A 11 -16.23 -5.01 3.20
CA TYR A 11 -16.29 -6.27 2.45
C TYR A 11 -15.58 -6.04 1.11
N LYS A 12 -14.39 -6.60 0.94
CA LYS A 12 -13.66 -6.54 -0.32
C LYS A 12 -13.81 -7.89 -1.02
N ALA A 13 -14.58 -7.92 -2.10
CA ALA A 13 -14.90 -9.12 -2.85
C ALA A 13 -14.52 -8.98 -4.32
N PHE A 14 -13.87 -10.02 -4.88
CA PHE A 14 -13.59 -10.11 -6.31
C PHE A 14 -14.64 -11.00 -6.99
N ARG A 15 -15.29 -10.48 -8.04
CA ARG A 15 -16.42 -11.15 -8.72
C ARG A 15 -16.03 -12.37 -9.58
N PHE A 16 -14.75 -12.57 -9.86
CA PHE A 16 -14.27 -13.67 -10.69
C PHE A 16 -13.98 -14.91 -9.85
N SER A 17 -14.83 -15.95 -9.96
CA SER A 17 -14.74 -17.16 -9.14
C SER A 17 -14.13 -18.36 -9.86
N ARG A 18 -13.91 -18.33 -11.17
CA ARG A 18 -13.47 -19.49 -11.98
C ARG A 18 -12.29 -19.16 -12.91
N GLY A 19 -11.47 -20.20 -13.24
CA GLY A 19 -10.33 -20.12 -14.16
C GLY A 19 -9.08 -19.46 -13.56
N LEU A 20 -8.08 -19.18 -14.41
CA LEU A 20 -6.79 -18.60 -14.03
C LEU A 20 -6.95 -17.25 -13.32
N LEU A 21 -7.85 -16.40 -13.78
CA LEU A 21 -8.16 -15.10 -13.14
C LEU A 21 -8.75 -15.29 -11.75
N GLY A 22 -9.61 -16.29 -11.55
CA GLY A 22 -10.15 -16.62 -10.23
C GLY A 22 -9.06 -17.04 -9.26
N ASN A 23 -8.09 -17.86 -9.69
CA ASN A 23 -6.93 -18.23 -8.87
C ASN A 23 -6.05 -17.05 -8.53
N TYR A 24 -5.80 -16.16 -9.47
CA TYR A 24 -5.05 -14.93 -9.26
C TYR A 24 -5.72 -14.02 -8.21
N PHE A 25 -7.03 -13.79 -8.32
CA PHE A 25 -7.75 -12.96 -7.32
C PHE A 25 -7.81 -13.61 -5.94
N ARG A 26 -7.92 -14.94 -5.86
CA ARG A 26 -7.82 -15.65 -4.57
C ARG A 26 -6.44 -15.48 -3.95
N PHE A 27 -5.39 -15.55 -4.77
CA PHE A 27 -4.02 -15.29 -4.32
C PHE A 27 -3.89 -13.86 -3.76
N LEU A 28 -4.33 -12.84 -4.50
CA LEU A 28 -4.30 -11.44 -4.05
C LEU A 28 -5.07 -11.25 -2.74
N THR A 29 -6.27 -11.84 -2.63
CA THR A 29 -7.10 -11.77 -1.41
C THR A 29 -6.40 -12.48 -0.24
N SER A 30 -5.79 -13.64 -0.48
CA SER A 30 -5.06 -14.38 0.55
C SER A 30 -3.81 -13.62 1.00
N HIS A 31 -3.14 -12.96 0.08
CA HIS A 31 -1.97 -12.13 0.36
C HIS A 31 -2.36 -10.92 1.22
N GLU A 32 -3.36 -10.15 0.81
CA GLU A 32 -3.84 -8.99 1.57
C GLU A 32 -4.31 -9.40 2.98
N PHE A 33 -5.06 -10.50 3.08
CA PHE A 33 -5.49 -11.04 4.38
C PHE A 33 -4.32 -11.36 5.29
N ARG A 34 -3.27 -12.03 4.78
CA ARG A 34 -2.06 -12.32 5.56
C ARG A 34 -1.35 -11.07 6.02
N MET A 35 -1.28 -10.03 5.17
CA MET A 35 -0.68 -8.75 5.56
C MET A 35 -1.50 -8.05 6.64
N LEU A 36 -2.82 -7.98 6.50
CA LEU A 36 -3.71 -7.44 7.53
C LEU A 36 -3.55 -8.18 8.86
N LYS A 37 -3.52 -9.52 8.87
CA LYS A 37 -3.31 -10.31 10.10
C LYS A 37 -1.99 -10.03 10.80
N LYS A 38 -0.95 -9.64 10.07
CA LYS A 38 0.34 -9.26 10.66
C LYS A 38 0.30 -7.91 11.37
N VAL A 39 -0.57 -7.00 10.95
CA VAL A 39 -0.59 -5.61 11.39
C VAL A 39 -1.85 -5.22 12.17
N GLU A 40 -2.86 -6.10 12.28
CA GLU A 40 -4.17 -5.81 12.91
C GLU A 40 -4.09 -5.41 14.39
N HIS A 41 -2.95 -5.60 15.04
CA HIS A 41 -2.70 -5.17 16.42
C HIS A 41 -2.18 -3.73 16.52
N LEU A 42 -1.94 -3.06 15.39
CA LEU A 42 -1.49 -1.67 15.34
C LEU A 42 -2.72 -0.76 15.22
N ASP A 43 -2.82 0.24 16.09
CA ASP A 43 -4.02 1.10 16.21
C ASP A 43 -4.32 1.92 14.95
N PHE A 44 -3.34 2.12 14.09
CA PHE A 44 -3.44 2.88 12.85
C PHE A 44 -3.71 2.02 11.60
N THR A 45 -4.02 0.72 11.77
CA THR A 45 -4.31 -0.22 10.67
C THR A 45 -5.66 -0.89 10.85
N PRO A 46 -6.29 -1.44 9.77
CA PRO A 46 -7.51 -2.21 9.91
C PRO A 46 -7.30 -3.44 10.78
N ASP A 47 -8.23 -3.67 11.70
CA ASP A 47 -8.26 -4.83 12.59
C ASP A 47 -9.42 -5.78 12.27
N GLN A 48 -9.57 -6.85 13.06
CA GLN A 48 -10.62 -7.87 12.93
C GLN A 48 -10.69 -8.47 11.51
N ALA A 49 -9.54 -8.58 10.85
CA ALA A 49 -9.50 -9.19 9.53
C ALA A 49 -9.96 -10.66 9.58
N SER A 50 -10.92 -11.02 8.73
CA SER A 50 -11.49 -12.37 8.64
C SER A 50 -11.82 -12.74 7.19
N ARG A 51 -11.96 -14.05 6.97
CA ARG A 51 -12.38 -14.62 5.67
C ARG A 51 -13.42 -15.71 5.91
N PRO A 52 -14.46 -15.82 5.05
CA PRO A 52 -15.43 -16.92 5.15
C PRO A 52 -14.81 -18.31 4.99
N SER A 53 -13.74 -18.44 4.21
CA SER A 53 -12.93 -19.65 4.06
C SER A 53 -11.57 -19.30 3.44
N ASP A 54 -10.58 -20.21 3.52
CA ASP A 54 -9.25 -20.03 2.94
C ASP A 54 -9.26 -19.83 1.42
N ARG A 55 -10.28 -20.36 0.76
CA ARG A 55 -10.47 -20.21 -0.69
C ARG A 55 -11.40 -19.06 -1.08
N SER A 56 -11.92 -18.31 -0.11
CA SER A 56 -12.82 -17.20 -0.37
C SER A 56 -12.10 -16.07 -1.12
N PRO A 57 -12.67 -15.51 -2.18
CA PRO A 57 -12.18 -14.30 -2.82
C PRO A 57 -12.65 -13.03 -2.07
N THR A 58 -13.12 -13.18 -0.83
CA THR A 58 -13.64 -12.08 -0.01
C THR A 58 -12.89 -12.01 1.31
N ILE A 59 -12.53 -10.80 1.70
CA ILE A 59 -12.02 -10.47 3.03
C ILE A 59 -12.96 -9.44 3.69
N HIS A 60 -13.05 -9.54 5.01
CA HIS A 60 -13.76 -8.61 5.86
C HIS A 60 -12.80 -8.04 6.89
N TYR A 61 -12.96 -6.79 7.24
CA TYR A 61 -12.24 -6.15 8.34
C TYR A 61 -13.04 -4.96 8.86
N ARG A 62 -12.75 -4.51 10.08
CA ARG A 62 -13.44 -3.36 10.66
C ARG A 62 -13.11 -2.10 9.87
N LEU A 63 -14.15 -1.32 9.54
CA LEU A 63 -13.99 -0.04 8.86
C LEU A 63 -13.33 0.97 9.81
N ILE A 64 -12.21 1.52 9.38
CA ILE A 64 -11.66 2.72 10.03
C ILE A 64 -12.46 3.92 9.53
N GLU A 65 -13.16 4.59 10.43
CA GLU A 65 -13.88 5.82 10.10
C GLU A 65 -12.91 6.97 9.93
N GLY A 66 -12.99 7.66 8.80
CA GLY A 66 -12.10 8.77 8.48
C GLY A 66 -12.26 9.24 7.04
N ARG A 67 -11.60 10.34 6.72
CA ARG A 67 -11.56 10.88 5.35
C ARG A 67 -10.18 10.64 4.73
N PRO A 68 -10.11 10.19 3.47
CA PRO A 68 -8.84 10.08 2.77
C PRO A 68 -8.14 11.44 2.66
N VAL A 69 -6.83 11.45 2.84
CA VAL A 69 -6.02 12.68 2.71
C VAL A 69 -6.21 13.35 1.35
N LYS A 70 -6.47 12.58 0.30
CA LYS A 70 -6.76 13.13 -1.05
C LYS A 70 -7.97 14.05 -1.10
N ASP A 71 -8.92 13.88 -0.16
CA ASP A 71 -10.18 14.62 -0.10
C ASP A 71 -10.12 15.81 0.90
N ILE A 72 -8.94 16.08 1.47
CA ILE A 72 -8.69 17.22 2.33
C ILE A 72 -8.52 18.47 1.45
N THR A 73 -9.35 19.47 1.72
CA THR A 73 -9.31 20.77 1.06
C THR A 73 -8.75 21.83 2.01
N ALA A 74 -8.35 22.98 1.46
CA ALA A 74 -7.74 24.09 2.21
C ALA A 74 -8.54 24.61 3.43
N GLY A 75 -9.84 24.28 3.51
CA GLY A 75 -10.68 24.64 4.67
C GLY A 75 -10.72 23.60 5.79
N ASN A 76 -10.10 22.45 5.61
CA ASN A 76 -10.02 21.36 6.59
C ASN A 76 -8.55 21.07 6.89
N ALA A 77 -7.97 21.84 7.81
CA ALA A 77 -6.57 21.66 8.20
C ALA A 77 -6.34 20.25 8.78
N LEU A 78 -5.21 19.66 8.42
CA LEU A 78 -4.69 18.47 9.08
C LEU A 78 -4.21 18.88 10.49
N PRO A 79 -4.28 17.97 11.48
CA PRO A 79 -3.62 18.19 12.76
C PRO A 79 -2.11 18.48 12.59
N ASP A 80 -1.55 19.40 13.37
CA ASP A 80 -0.16 19.86 13.23
C ASP A 80 0.87 18.74 13.27
N ASN A 81 0.57 17.64 13.98
CA ASN A 81 1.46 16.47 14.10
C ASN A 81 1.11 15.31 13.16
N PHE A 82 0.15 15.49 12.24
CA PHE A 82 -0.38 14.40 11.42
C PHE A 82 0.71 13.65 10.65
N PHE A 83 1.53 14.35 9.90
CA PHE A 83 2.58 13.72 9.09
C PHE A 83 3.75 13.21 9.93
N SER A 84 4.09 13.84 11.04
CA SER A 84 5.11 13.33 11.96
C SER A 84 4.65 12.03 12.61
N GLN A 85 3.38 11.93 12.98
CA GLN A 85 2.77 10.69 13.48
C GLN A 85 2.76 9.62 12.38
N LEU A 86 2.26 9.94 11.18
CA LEU A 86 2.26 9.01 10.04
C LEU A 86 3.67 8.47 9.73
N PHE A 87 4.68 9.33 9.78
CA PHE A 87 6.07 8.93 9.57
C PHE A 87 6.55 7.93 10.65
N SER A 88 6.17 8.16 11.91
CA SER A 88 6.44 7.24 13.02
C SER A 88 5.70 5.91 12.84
N ASP A 89 4.42 5.95 12.47
CA ASP A 89 3.58 4.77 12.26
C ASP A 89 4.13 3.87 11.15
N VAL A 90 4.60 4.47 10.06
CA VAL A 90 5.24 3.70 8.97
C VAL A 90 6.55 3.05 9.42
N LYS A 91 7.34 3.70 10.28
CA LYS A 91 8.53 3.06 10.87
C LYS A 91 8.14 1.88 11.78
N THR A 92 7.08 2.03 12.55
CA THR A 92 6.52 0.95 13.37
C THR A 92 6.04 -0.20 12.49
N LEU A 93 5.34 0.07 11.38
CA LEU A 93 4.93 -0.93 10.40
C LEU A 93 6.13 -1.74 9.87
N HIS A 94 7.23 -1.06 9.53
CA HIS A 94 8.47 -1.72 9.08
C HIS A 94 9.11 -2.57 10.18
N GLN A 95 9.09 -2.12 11.44
CA GLN A 95 9.59 -2.89 12.59
C GLN A 95 8.78 -4.18 12.80
N HIS A 96 7.49 -4.17 12.45
CA HIS A 96 6.63 -5.37 12.45
C HIS A 96 6.77 -6.21 11.17
N GLY A 97 7.79 -5.92 10.35
CA GLY A 97 8.18 -6.73 9.20
C GLY A 97 7.26 -6.59 7.99
N VAL A 98 6.57 -5.45 7.83
CA VAL A 98 5.70 -5.17 6.68
C VAL A 98 6.07 -3.85 6.02
N ALA A 99 6.22 -3.83 4.70
CA ALA A 99 6.26 -2.63 3.90
C ALA A 99 4.98 -2.52 3.07
N HIS A 100 4.35 -1.35 3.07
CA HIS A 100 3.04 -1.15 2.44
C HIS A 100 3.10 -1.03 0.91
N MET A 101 4.16 -0.48 0.39
CA MET A 101 4.48 -0.32 -1.04
C MET A 101 3.63 0.66 -1.84
N ASP A 102 2.55 1.23 -1.29
CA ASP A 102 1.68 2.21 -1.97
C ASP A 102 1.28 3.42 -1.09
N LEU A 103 2.15 3.85 -0.15
CA LEU A 103 1.91 5.02 0.72
C LEU A 103 2.00 6.36 -0.03
N GLY A 104 2.53 6.39 -1.25
CA GLY A 104 2.47 7.58 -2.11
C GLY A 104 1.09 7.90 -2.67
N ASN A 105 0.11 7.02 -2.46
CA ASN A 105 -1.29 7.20 -2.81
C ASN A 105 -2.05 7.80 -1.61
N SER A 106 -2.43 9.08 -1.71
CA SER A 106 -3.16 9.79 -0.65
C SER A 106 -4.56 9.23 -0.35
N GLY A 107 -5.05 8.30 -1.17
CA GLY A 107 -6.28 7.56 -0.90
C GLY A 107 -6.10 6.44 0.12
N ASN A 108 -4.87 5.99 0.37
CA ASN A 108 -4.54 4.91 1.32
C ASN A 108 -4.24 5.43 2.73
N ILE A 109 -4.25 6.74 2.93
CA ILE A 109 -4.06 7.39 4.22
C ILE A 109 -5.36 8.09 4.59
N LEU A 110 -5.89 7.77 5.78
CA LEU A 110 -7.08 8.41 6.33
C LEU A 110 -6.70 9.38 7.44
N VAL A 111 -7.49 10.44 7.55
CA VAL A 111 -7.59 11.27 8.76
C VAL A 111 -8.73 10.66 9.57
N SER A 112 -8.41 10.04 10.70
CA SER A 112 -9.37 9.34 11.55
C SER A 112 -10.44 10.30 12.11
N GLY A 113 -11.69 9.85 12.16
CA GLY A 113 -12.80 10.65 12.69
C GLY A 113 -12.68 10.97 14.19
N SER A 114 -11.97 10.12 14.94
CA SER A 114 -11.77 10.28 16.39
C SER A 114 -10.44 10.95 16.73
N GLY A 115 -10.31 12.24 16.44
CA GLY A 115 -9.12 13.02 16.84
C GLY A 115 -8.12 13.33 15.73
N GLY A 116 -8.41 12.97 14.48
CA GLY A 116 -7.59 13.36 13.33
C GLY A 116 -6.28 12.58 13.15
N ALA A 117 -6.06 11.51 13.93
CA ALA A 117 -4.85 10.67 13.80
C ALA A 117 -4.77 10.01 12.41
N PRO A 118 -3.57 9.75 11.88
CA PRO A 118 -3.42 9.03 10.64
C PRO A 118 -3.83 7.56 10.78
N ALA A 119 -4.43 7.00 9.73
CA ALA A 119 -4.62 5.56 9.60
C ALA A 119 -4.26 5.10 8.19
N ILE A 120 -3.72 3.89 8.10
CA ILE A 120 -3.22 3.30 6.85
C ILE A 120 -4.15 2.17 6.42
N ILE A 121 -4.64 2.21 5.17
CA ILE A 121 -5.54 1.21 4.60
C ILE A 121 -5.02 0.65 3.26
N ASP A 122 -5.65 -0.41 2.78
CA ASP A 122 -5.37 -1.08 1.50
C ASP A 122 -3.98 -1.75 1.42
N PHE A 123 -3.83 -2.84 2.17
CA PHE A 123 -2.61 -3.65 2.23
C PHE A 123 -2.42 -4.62 1.04
N GLY A 124 -3.19 -4.45 -0.03
CA GLY A 124 -3.10 -5.31 -1.22
C GLY A 124 -1.75 -5.30 -1.94
N SER A 125 -0.98 -4.22 -1.80
CA SER A 125 0.39 -4.09 -2.35
C SER A 125 1.49 -4.36 -1.32
N ALA A 126 1.14 -4.58 -0.04
CA ALA A 126 2.10 -4.74 1.03
C ALA A 126 2.95 -6.01 0.85
N ILE A 127 4.18 -6.00 1.35
CA ILE A 127 5.09 -7.14 1.29
C ILE A 127 5.67 -7.45 2.66
N PRO A 128 5.87 -8.75 2.99
CA PRO A 128 6.57 -9.15 4.21
C PRO A 128 8.06 -8.89 4.05
N LEU A 129 8.69 -8.24 5.03
CA LEU A 129 10.12 -7.93 4.99
C LEU A 129 11.00 -9.11 5.42
N SER A 130 10.50 -9.98 6.30
CA SER A 130 11.28 -11.03 6.99
C SER A 130 12.00 -12.03 6.06
N TRP A 131 11.58 -12.15 4.81
CA TRP A 131 12.09 -13.16 3.85
C TRP A 131 12.90 -12.53 2.72
N LEU A 132 13.01 -11.21 2.72
CA LEU A 132 13.68 -10.49 1.66
C LEU A 132 15.15 -10.26 2.02
N PRO A 133 16.06 -10.24 1.05
CA PRO A 133 17.42 -9.77 1.24
C PRO A 133 17.43 -8.34 1.81
N SER A 134 18.40 -8.00 2.66
CA SER A 134 18.50 -6.70 3.33
C SER A 134 18.46 -5.49 2.38
N SER A 135 19.03 -5.62 1.20
CA SER A 135 18.98 -4.59 0.15
C SER A 135 17.56 -4.34 -0.36
N VAL A 136 16.76 -5.39 -0.51
CA VAL A 136 15.35 -5.31 -0.93
C VAL A 136 14.49 -4.76 0.20
N GLN A 137 14.73 -5.19 1.46
CA GLN A 137 14.06 -4.62 2.63
C GLN A 137 14.30 -3.11 2.70
N SER A 138 15.56 -2.68 2.61
CA SER A 138 15.94 -1.26 2.65
C SER A 138 15.30 -0.46 1.52
N TRP A 139 15.21 -1.03 0.32
CA TRP A 139 14.54 -0.41 -0.82
C TRP A 139 13.03 -0.26 -0.57
N ALA A 140 12.36 -1.30 -0.07
CA ALA A 140 10.93 -1.29 0.22
C ALA A 140 10.58 -0.25 1.32
N CYS A 141 11.32 -0.25 2.43
CA CYS A 141 11.16 0.73 3.49
C CYS A 141 11.40 2.16 2.98
N ARG A 142 12.44 2.37 2.19
CA ARG A 142 12.71 3.69 1.57
C ARG A 142 11.59 4.14 0.66
N LYS A 143 10.99 3.23 -0.12
CA LYS A 143 9.86 3.54 -0.99
C LYS A 143 8.66 4.05 -0.20
N ASP A 144 8.33 3.42 0.91
CA ASP A 144 7.24 3.85 1.79
C ASP A 144 7.53 5.21 2.42
N ILE A 145 8.72 5.39 2.98
CA ILE A 145 9.17 6.67 3.55
C ILE A 145 9.07 7.80 2.51
N LEU A 146 9.59 7.59 1.30
CA LEU A 146 9.48 8.59 0.23
C LEU A 146 8.03 8.84 -0.19
N GLY A 147 7.15 7.85 -0.08
CA GLY A 147 5.71 7.99 -0.26
C GLY A 147 5.10 8.95 0.76
N VAL A 148 5.40 8.77 2.04
CA VAL A 148 4.96 9.67 3.13
C VAL A 148 5.52 11.08 2.93
N LEU A 149 6.82 11.21 2.68
CA LEU A 149 7.47 12.51 2.48
C LEU A 149 6.89 13.28 1.29
N LYS A 150 6.53 12.57 0.21
CA LYS A 150 5.81 13.15 -0.93
C LYS A 150 4.47 13.75 -0.52
N LEU A 151 3.69 13.05 0.32
CA LEU A 151 2.42 13.55 0.80
C LEU A 151 2.61 14.70 1.77
N TRP A 152 3.56 14.58 2.69
CA TRP A 152 3.90 15.65 3.63
C TRP A 152 4.28 16.94 2.90
N HIS A 153 5.21 16.84 1.95
CA HIS A 153 5.61 18.01 1.13
C HIS A 153 4.46 18.61 0.32
N ARG A 154 3.47 17.79 -0.08
CA ARG A 154 2.33 18.25 -0.88
C ARG A 154 1.26 18.92 -0.05
N PHE A 155 0.96 18.41 1.16
CA PHE A 155 -0.20 18.81 1.95
C PHE A 155 0.15 19.70 3.14
N ASP A 156 1.39 19.65 3.61
CA ASP A 156 1.85 20.39 4.81
C ASP A 156 3.38 20.55 4.77
N SER A 157 3.89 21.24 3.75
CA SER A 157 5.33 21.44 3.57
C SER A 157 5.98 22.28 4.68
N GLU A 158 5.20 23.14 5.35
CA GLU A 158 5.69 24.06 6.37
C GLU A 158 6.08 23.33 7.65
N SER A 159 5.32 22.30 8.05
CA SER A 159 5.63 21.49 9.25
C SER A 159 6.75 20.48 9.01
N MET A 160 7.17 20.27 7.75
CA MET A 160 8.17 19.26 7.40
C MET A 160 9.58 19.73 7.81
N PRO A 161 10.33 18.95 8.65
CA PRO A 161 11.69 19.28 9.02
C PRO A 161 12.63 19.44 7.82
N LEU A 162 13.51 20.45 7.85
CA LEU A 162 14.39 20.78 6.73
C LEU A 162 15.26 19.61 6.24
N PHE A 163 15.75 18.76 7.16
CA PHE A 163 16.55 17.60 6.79
C PHE A 163 15.73 16.55 6.02
N LEU A 164 14.41 16.39 6.32
CA LEU A 164 13.51 15.53 5.56
C LEU A 164 13.14 16.14 4.21
N GLN A 165 13.01 17.46 4.13
CA GLN A 165 12.83 18.14 2.84
C GLN A 165 14.02 17.91 1.92
N HIS A 166 15.25 18.08 2.41
CA HIS A 166 16.47 17.81 1.66
C HIS A 166 16.58 16.32 1.26
N TYR A 167 16.25 15.42 2.19
CA TYR A 167 16.23 13.99 1.89
C TYR A 167 15.21 13.66 0.79
N TYR A 168 14.01 14.21 0.87
CA TYR A 168 12.98 14.04 -0.15
C TYR A 168 13.46 14.59 -1.51
N GLN A 169 13.95 15.80 -1.59
CA GLN A 169 14.41 16.43 -2.83
C GLN A 169 15.54 15.65 -3.50
N SER A 170 16.46 15.09 -2.73
CA SER A 170 17.61 14.34 -3.27
C SER A 170 17.27 12.92 -3.70
N HIS A 171 16.29 12.27 -3.08
CA HIS A 171 16.00 10.85 -3.31
C HIS A 171 14.67 10.59 -4.03
N TYR A 172 13.73 11.53 -3.98
CA TYR A 172 12.46 11.34 -4.66
C TYR A 172 12.62 11.55 -6.17
N ARG A 173 12.59 10.45 -6.89
CA ARG A 173 12.42 10.48 -8.35
C ARG A 173 10.99 10.05 -8.65
N LYS A 174 10.28 10.85 -9.45
CA LYS A 174 8.90 10.53 -9.86
C LYS A 174 8.91 9.17 -10.57
N ASN A 175 8.61 8.13 -9.80
CA ASN A 175 8.69 6.76 -10.30
C ASN A 175 7.63 6.58 -11.39
N ILE A 176 8.06 6.35 -12.61
CA ILE A 176 7.24 6.25 -13.81
C ILE A 176 6.42 4.94 -13.81
N TYR A 177 6.77 3.99 -12.94
CA TYR A 177 6.17 2.66 -12.87
C TYR A 177 5.09 2.56 -11.79
N THR A 178 3.87 2.97 -12.15
CA THR A 178 2.67 2.54 -11.43
C THR A 178 2.16 1.23 -12.04
N PRO A 179 1.43 0.36 -11.30
CA PRO A 179 0.79 -0.83 -11.88
C PRO A 179 -0.06 -0.53 -13.13
N LYS A 180 -0.72 0.62 -13.16
CA LYS A 180 -1.48 1.09 -14.34
C LYS A 180 -0.59 1.38 -15.54
N ARG A 181 0.61 1.92 -15.34
CA ARG A 181 1.57 2.16 -16.43
C ARG A 181 2.26 0.86 -16.87
N PHE A 182 2.51 -0.05 -15.93
CA PHE A 182 2.97 -1.41 -16.25
C PHE A 182 1.97 -2.15 -17.12
N LEU A 183 0.69 -2.18 -16.75
CA LEU A 183 -0.37 -2.77 -17.57
C LEU A 183 -0.51 -2.08 -18.93
N LYS A 184 -0.33 -0.76 -18.98
CA LYS A 184 -0.33 0.00 -20.25
C LYS A 184 0.91 -0.33 -21.11
N ALA A 185 2.08 -0.49 -20.50
CA ALA A 185 3.31 -0.91 -21.19
C ALA A 185 3.19 -2.36 -21.69
N LEU A 186 2.68 -3.27 -20.86
CA LEU A 186 2.41 -4.65 -21.22
C LEU A 186 1.39 -4.74 -22.38
N ARG A 187 0.32 -3.95 -22.34
CA ARG A 187 -0.67 -3.87 -23.42
C ARG A 187 -0.04 -3.38 -24.72
N ARG A 188 0.80 -2.34 -24.68
CA ARG A 188 1.53 -1.82 -25.86
C ARG A 188 2.47 -2.88 -26.43
N TRP A 189 3.16 -3.61 -25.57
CA TRP A 189 4.03 -4.71 -26.00
C TRP A 189 3.24 -5.83 -26.69
N VAL A 190 2.12 -6.28 -26.11
CA VAL A 190 1.24 -7.31 -26.68
C VAL A 190 0.60 -6.85 -28.00
N THR A 191 0.30 -5.54 -28.15
CA THR A 191 -0.30 -4.98 -29.37
C THR A 191 0.73 -4.56 -30.44
N GLY A 192 2.03 -4.79 -30.20
CA GLY A 192 3.10 -4.44 -31.16
C GLY A 192 3.45 -2.96 -31.25
N ASP A 193 2.95 -2.13 -30.34
CA ASP A 193 3.09 -0.66 -30.38
C ASP A 193 4.25 -0.16 -29.46
N ALA A 194 5.25 -1.02 -29.21
CA ALA A 194 6.36 -0.76 -28.27
C ALA A 194 7.59 -0.25 -29.02
N GLY A 195 8.01 0.98 -28.75
CA GLY A 195 9.33 1.50 -29.15
C GLY A 195 10.46 0.84 -28.35
N SER A 196 11.64 0.75 -28.96
CA SER A 196 12.85 0.00 -28.47
C SER A 196 13.41 0.43 -27.10
N GLY A 197 12.94 1.54 -26.50
CA GLY A 197 13.39 2.02 -25.18
C GLY A 197 12.67 1.39 -23.98
N ASP A 198 11.55 0.70 -24.17
CA ASP A 198 10.72 0.15 -23.09
C ASP A 198 11.12 -1.27 -22.65
N LEU A 199 11.97 -1.95 -23.41
CA LEU A 199 12.27 -3.37 -23.22
C LEU A 199 13.18 -3.68 -22.02
N SER A 200 14.14 -2.80 -21.68
CA SER A 200 15.05 -3.04 -20.55
C SER A 200 14.37 -2.84 -19.19
N GLY A 201 13.49 -1.84 -19.10
CA GLY A 201 12.67 -1.61 -17.91
C GLY A 201 11.63 -2.71 -17.68
N LEU A 202 11.03 -3.23 -18.76
CA LEU A 202 10.04 -4.31 -18.71
C LEU A 202 10.67 -5.63 -18.28
N ALA A 203 11.86 -5.97 -18.80
CA ALA A 203 12.60 -7.19 -18.42
C ALA A 203 12.96 -7.20 -16.94
N THR A 204 13.39 -6.05 -16.39
CA THR A 204 13.72 -5.91 -14.96
C THR A 204 12.48 -6.06 -14.08
N VAL A 205 11.35 -5.46 -14.47
CA VAL A 205 10.09 -5.55 -13.72
C VAL A 205 9.48 -6.94 -13.80
N ILE A 206 9.53 -7.60 -14.96
CA ILE A 206 9.07 -8.98 -15.13
C ILE A 206 9.94 -9.92 -14.30
N SER A 207 11.27 -9.76 -14.30
CA SER A 207 12.18 -10.60 -13.49
C SER A 207 11.94 -10.43 -11.99
N VAL A 208 11.71 -9.21 -11.51
CA VAL A 208 11.38 -8.95 -10.10
C VAL A 208 9.99 -9.49 -9.73
N PHE A 209 9.00 -9.35 -10.62
CA PHE A 209 7.64 -9.84 -10.37
C PHE A 209 7.55 -11.37 -10.46
N PHE A 210 8.22 -12.00 -11.42
CA PHE A 210 8.33 -13.46 -11.51
C PHE A 210 9.19 -14.03 -10.39
N GLY A 211 10.28 -13.40 -10.01
CA GLY A 211 11.10 -13.79 -8.87
C GLY A 211 10.33 -13.76 -7.55
N LEU A 212 9.52 -12.73 -7.32
CA LEU A 212 8.61 -12.63 -6.17
C LEU A 212 7.47 -13.67 -6.23
N LEU A 213 6.92 -13.95 -7.40
CA LEU A 213 5.89 -14.98 -7.61
C LEU A 213 6.43 -16.39 -7.36
N VAL A 214 7.64 -16.68 -7.82
CA VAL A 214 8.30 -17.99 -7.61
C VAL A 214 8.65 -18.16 -6.12
N LEU A 215 9.18 -17.17 -5.45
CA LEU A 215 9.48 -17.22 -4.01
C LEU A 215 8.24 -17.45 -3.13
N VAL A 216 7.08 -16.95 -3.55
CA VAL A 216 5.80 -17.11 -2.82
C VAL A 216 5.11 -18.44 -3.15
N SER A 217 5.46 -19.10 -4.27
CA SER A 217 4.88 -20.39 -4.67
C SER A 217 5.53 -21.60 -4.01
N PHE A 218 6.71 -21.44 -3.39
CA PHE A 218 7.45 -22.51 -2.70
C PHE A 218 7.31 -22.48 -1.17
N THR A 219 6.40 -21.69 -0.64
CA THR A 219 6.06 -21.61 0.79
C THR A 219 4.55 -21.68 1.01
#